data_40ab9b47102710812b730b5f9edbd1a3
#
_entry.id   40ab9b47102710812b730b5f9edbd1a3
#
_cell.length_a   1.000
_cell.length_b   1.000
_cell.length_c   1.000
_cell.angle_alpha   90.00
_cell.angle_beta   90.00
_cell.angle_gamma   90.00
#
_symmetry.space_group_name_H-M   'P 1'
#
loop_
_entity.id
_entity.type
_entity.pdbx_description
1 polymer ?
#
loop_
_entity_poly.entity_id
_entity_poly.type
_entity_poly.pdbx_seq_one_letter_code
_entity_poly.pdbx_strand_id
1 'polypeptide(L)'
;MPSYDYYRIFYYVATYKSFTKAAEMLNNNQPNITRCMNNLETELNCKLFVRSTRGITLTPEGERLYSHISAAYKQITMGEEEIKKMQNLNQGHITIASSESALHLILLDILANFHKKYPDVHLRIVNSYTSNAIYQTENSLVDLAVITMPVKHPKTLKCVPLKTVKEILICGSQYMEYTLKPHKLSELIKLPFVSLDKETLTRSMHTQYFAHHGLVFSPDIEAGTVHQILPIVHKNLGVAFFPEAMAKPAIENKDVYEIRLSEPLPERKICILWNDKAPLSIAAEKLLSYIMESAKMSSIF
;
A
#
# COMPACT_ATOMS: atom_id res chain seq x y z
N MET A 1 22.00 29.39 -1.31
CA MET A 1 21.07 28.32 -0.92
C MET A 1 19.67 28.78 -1.25
N PRO A 2 18.88 28.01 -2.02
CA PRO A 2 17.53 28.38 -2.41
C PRO A 2 16.64 28.70 -1.20
N SER A 3 15.67 29.60 -1.39
CA SER A 3 14.71 29.93 -0.33
C SER A 3 13.86 28.72 0.03
N TYR A 4 13.51 28.57 1.31
CA TYR A 4 12.58 27.53 1.78
C TYR A 4 11.23 27.58 1.04
N ASP A 5 10.74 28.76 0.68
CA ASP A 5 9.52 28.92 -0.10
C ASP A 5 9.60 28.23 -1.48
N TYR A 6 10.77 28.20 -2.12
CA TYR A 6 10.92 27.48 -3.38
C TYR A 6 10.72 25.97 -3.20
N TYR A 7 11.24 25.40 -2.12
CA TYR A 7 11.03 23.98 -1.80
C TYR A 7 9.58 23.67 -1.44
N ARG A 8 8.90 24.58 -0.72
CA ARG A 8 7.47 24.48 -0.44
C ARG A 8 6.65 24.49 -1.73
N ILE A 9 6.91 25.43 -2.62
CA ILE A 9 6.24 25.51 -3.92
C ILE A 9 6.53 24.26 -4.77
N PHE A 10 7.78 23.79 -4.79
CA PHE A 10 8.18 22.56 -5.47
C PHE A 10 7.38 21.35 -4.98
N TYR A 11 7.22 21.20 -3.68
CA TYR A 11 6.41 20.14 -3.08
C TYR A 11 4.98 20.14 -3.63
N TYR A 12 4.33 21.31 -3.65
CA TYR A 12 2.95 21.40 -4.16
C TYR A 12 2.86 21.13 -5.67
N VAL A 13 3.76 21.66 -6.47
CA VAL A 13 3.79 21.40 -7.92
C VAL A 13 4.00 19.92 -8.22
N ALA A 14 4.90 19.26 -7.50
CA ALA A 14 5.19 17.84 -7.65
C ALA A 14 4.00 16.98 -7.23
N THR A 15 3.37 17.29 -6.09
CA THR A 15 2.22 16.55 -5.55
C THR A 15 1.00 16.63 -6.48
N TYR A 16 0.67 17.83 -6.97
CA TYR A 16 -0.52 18.03 -7.81
C TYR A 16 -0.24 17.84 -9.31
N LYS A 17 1.03 17.66 -9.70
CA LYS A 17 1.46 17.55 -11.10
C LYS A 17 0.90 18.70 -11.98
N SER A 18 0.71 19.89 -11.38
CA SER A 18 0.07 21.04 -12.02
C SER A 18 0.50 22.35 -11.36
N PHE A 19 1.03 23.28 -12.16
CA PHE A 19 1.37 24.62 -11.69
C PHE A 19 0.12 25.44 -11.29
N THR A 20 -0.97 25.27 -12.02
CA THR A 20 -2.25 25.95 -11.75
C THR A 20 -2.84 25.48 -10.42
N LYS A 21 -2.96 24.17 -10.22
CA LYS A 21 -3.46 23.61 -8.95
C LYS A 21 -2.57 23.98 -7.77
N ALA A 22 -1.25 23.98 -7.94
CA ALA A 22 -0.34 24.40 -6.89
C ALA A 22 -0.52 25.89 -6.55
N ALA A 23 -0.76 26.74 -7.55
CA ALA A 23 -1.04 28.17 -7.35
C ALA A 23 -2.34 28.36 -6.54
N GLU A 24 -3.42 27.68 -6.89
CA GLU A 24 -4.69 27.70 -6.15
C GLU A 24 -4.49 27.29 -4.69
N MET A 25 -3.81 26.15 -4.46
CA MET A 25 -3.56 25.64 -3.10
C MET A 25 -2.69 26.55 -2.24
N LEU A 26 -1.81 27.34 -2.87
CA LEU A 26 -0.91 28.27 -2.19
C LEU A 26 -1.46 29.72 -2.14
N ASN A 27 -2.71 29.94 -2.58
CA ASN A 27 -3.31 31.27 -2.74
C ASN A 27 -2.37 32.24 -3.48
N ASN A 28 -1.80 31.75 -4.59
CA ASN A 28 -0.82 32.47 -5.40
C ASN A 28 -1.23 32.46 -6.89
N ASN A 29 -0.54 33.19 -7.73
CA ASN A 29 -0.76 33.16 -9.18
C ASN A 29 0.23 32.21 -9.87
N GLN A 30 -0.21 31.57 -10.94
CA GLN A 30 0.59 30.59 -11.68
C GLN A 30 1.91 31.18 -12.27
N PRO A 31 1.96 32.42 -12.79
CA PRO A 31 3.22 33.03 -13.23
C PRO A 31 4.29 33.11 -12.12
N ASN A 32 3.89 33.44 -10.89
CA ASN A 32 4.80 33.49 -9.75
C ASN A 32 5.32 32.09 -9.38
N ILE A 33 4.44 31.09 -9.33
CA ILE A 33 4.84 29.68 -9.11
C ILE A 33 5.84 29.22 -10.18
N THR A 34 5.59 29.56 -11.45
CA THR A 34 6.50 29.22 -12.55
C THR A 34 7.85 29.88 -12.38
N ARG A 35 7.89 31.16 -12.01
CA ARG A 35 9.12 31.90 -11.76
C ARG A 35 9.92 31.31 -10.61
N CYS A 36 9.26 30.97 -9.50
CA CYS A 36 9.91 30.33 -8.35
C CYS A 36 10.55 28.98 -8.72
N MET A 37 9.86 28.17 -9.52
CA MET A 37 10.41 26.89 -9.96
C MET A 37 11.59 27.06 -10.92
N ASN A 38 11.52 28.02 -11.85
CA ASN A 38 12.65 28.32 -12.72
C ASN A 38 13.88 28.81 -11.92
N ASN A 39 13.67 29.63 -10.88
CA ASN A 39 14.74 30.07 -10.00
C ASN A 39 15.35 28.90 -9.23
N LEU A 40 14.52 27.99 -8.68
CA LEU A 40 15.00 26.80 -7.99
C LEU A 40 15.84 25.90 -8.92
N GLU A 41 15.36 25.64 -10.13
CA GLU A 41 16.10 24.86 -11.14
C GLU A 41 17.44 25.55 -11.50
N THR A 42 17.45 26.89 -11.60
CA THR A 42 18.66 27.66 -11.87
C THR A 42 19.66 27.57 -10.72
N GLU A 43 19.20 27.76 -9.47
CA GLU A 43 20.07 27.68 -8.29
C GLU A 43 20.63 26.26 -8.04
N LEU A 44 19.87 25.21 -8.38
CA LEU A 44 20.30 23.82 -8.29
C LEU A 44 21.05 23.35 -9.54
N ASN A 45 21.10 24.16 -10.59
CA ASN A 45 21.72 23.85 -11.88
C ASN A 45 21.23 22.52 -12.49
N CYS A 46 19.94 22.21 -12.32
CA CYS A 46 19.32 21.02 -12.90
C CYS A 46 17.84 21.27 -13.20
N LYS A 47 17.26 20.49 -14.11
CA LYS A 47 15.82 20.48 -14.37
C LYS A 47 15.15 19.52 -13.39
N LEU A 48 14.04 19.97 -12.80
CA LEU A 48 13.25 19.20 -11.84
C LEU A 48 11.94 18.67 -12.46
N PHE A 49 11.48 19.36 -13.54
CA PHE A 49 10.22 19.02 -14.20
C PHE A 49 10.41 18.85 -15.70
N VAL A 50 9.70 17.85 -16.26
CA VAL A 50 9.46 17.70 -17.69
C VAL A 50 8.04 18.17 -17.97
N ARG A 51 7.92 19.16 -18.88
CA ARG A 51 6.62 19.69 -19.34
C ARG A 51 6.25 19.02 -20.65
N SER A 52 5.06 18.46 -20.74
CA SER A 52 4.52 17.86 -21.96
C SER A 52 3.08 18.32 -22.19
N THR A 53 2.54 18.03 -23.37
CA THR A 53 1.12 18.26 -23.68
C THR A 53 0.16 17.44 -22.80
N ARG A 54 0.67 16.40 -22.12
CA ARG A 54 -0.08 15.54 -21.20
C ARG A 54 0.04 15.96 -19.73
N GLY A 55 0.77 17.04 -19.43
CA GLY A 55 0.97 17.52 -18.07
C GLY A 55 2.44 17.62 -17.67
N ILE A 56 2.68 17.55 -16.36
CA ILE A 56 4.00 17.71 -15.75
C ILE A 56 4.40 16.43 -15.06
N THR A 57 5.65 15.99 -15.30
CA THR A 57 6.30 14.88 -14.60
C THR A 57 7.62 15.36 -13.99
N LEU A 58 8.08 14.66 -12.96
CA LEU A 58 9.40 14.91 -12.38
C LEU A 58 10.51 14.33 -13.26
N THR A 59 11.68 14.96 -13.26
CA THR A 59 12.93 14.36 -13.73
C THR A 59 13.47 13.40 -12.66
N PRO A 60 14.49 12.56 -12.94
CA PRO A 60 15.16 11.75 -11.91
C PRO A 60 15.70 12.60 -10.75
N GLU A 61 16.25 13.78 -11.04
CA GLU A 61 16.69 14.77 -10.04
C GLU A 61 15.51 15.32 -9.25
N GLY A 62 14.40 15.60 -9.93
CA GLY A 62 13.15 16.03 -9.31
C GLY A 62 12.56 14.98 -8.37
N GLU A 63 12.59 13.70 -8.75
CA GLU A 63 12.13 12.59 -7.90
C GLU A 63 12.98 12.45 -6.63
N ARG A 64 14.30 12.54 -6.76
CA ARG A 64 15.22 12.53 -5.62
C ARG A 64 14.95 13.71 -4.69
N LEU A 65 14.85 14.92 -5.23
CA LEU A 65 14.54 16.10 -4.43
C LEU A 65 13.18 15.97 -3.76
N TYR A 66 12.16 15.47 -4.48
CA TYR A 66 10.82 15.29 -3.95
C TYR A 66 10.77 14.32 -2.76
N SER A 67 11.55 13.24 -2.77
CA SER A 67 11.64 12.31 -1.65
C SER A 67 12.12 13.01 -0.36
N HIS A 68 13.13 13.88 -0.46
CA HIS A 68 13.66 14.61 0.69
C HIS A 68 12.72 15.74 1.13
N ILE A 69 12.19 16.52 0.17
CA ILE A 69 11.33 17.66 0.49
C ILE A 69 9.99 17.19 1.06
N SER A 70 9.40 16.11 0.55
CA SER A 70 8.15 15.58 1.09
C SER A 70 8.31 15.07 2.53
N ALA A 71 9.44 14.45 2.86
CA ALA A 71 9.76 14.05 4.23
C ALA A 71 9.93 15.27 5.16
N ALA A 72 10.70 16.28 4.72
CA ALA A 72 10.91 17.51 5.47
C ALA A 72 9.60 18.30 5.68
N TYR A 73 8.79 18.43 4.64
CA TYR A 73 7.51 19.12 4.72
C TYR A 73 6.55 18.43 5.69
N LYS A 74 6.51 17.10 5.68
CA LYS A 74 5.74 16.32 6.64
C LYS A 74 6.17 16.60 8.09
N GLN A 75 7.48 16.64 8.35
CA GLN A 75 8.01 16.92 9.70
C GLN A 75 7.60 18.33 10.19
N ILE A 76 7.64 19.33 9.31
CA ILE A 76 7.19 20.68 9.64
C ILE A 76 5.70 20.68 9.98
N THR A 77 4.87 20.07 9.12
CA THR A 77 3.42 19.98 9.35
C THR A 77 3.10 19.23 10.66
N MET A 78 3.83 18.16 10.97
CA MET A 78 3.69 17.45 12.24
C MET A 78 4.01 18.35 13.44
N GLY A 79 5.10 19.14 13.39
CA GLY A 79 5.45 20.08 14.45
C GLY A 79 4.39 21.18 14.64
N GLU A 80 3.86 21.72 13.53
CA GLU A 80 2.75 22.69 13.58
C GLU A 80 1.48 22.07 14.19
N GLU A 81 1.18 20.80 13.84
CA GLU A 81 0.07 20.07 14.42
C GLU A 81 0.28 19.76 15.89
N GLU A 82 1.49 19.41 16.34
CA GLU A 82 1.80 19.21 17.76
C GLU A 82 1.57 20.48 18.57
N ILE A 83 1.99 21.64 18.05
CA ILE A 83 1.73 22.95 18.69
C ILE A 83 0.22 23.22 18.77
N LYS A 84 -0.53 22.98 17.70
CA LYS A 84 -2.00 23.11 17.69
C LYS A 84 -2.68 22.12 18.66
N LYS A 85 -2.11 20.92 18.83
CA LYS A 85 -2.61 19.88 19.75
C LYS A 85 -2.31 20.17 21.22
N MET A 86 -1.25 20.92 21.52
CA MET A 86 -1.06 21.48 22.88
C MET A 86 -2.20 22.43 23.26
N GLN A 87 -2.91 22.97 22.29
CA GLN A 87 -4.09 23.81 22.49
C GLN A 87 -5.43 23.05 22.45
N ASN A 88 -5.48 21.86 21.79
CA ASN A 88 -6.69 21.02 21.67
C ASN A 88 -6.33 19.52 21.65
N LEU A 89 -6.53 18.84 22.76
CA LEU A 89 -6.15 17.43 23.03
C LEU A 89 -6.79 16.35 22.13
N ASN A 90 -7.67 16.67 21.19
CA ASN A 90 -8.51 15.67 20.50
C ASN A 90 -8.41 15.57 18.98
N GLN A 91 -7.64 16.39 18.29
CA GLN A 91 -7.60 16.34 16.82
C GLN A 91 -6.23 15.83 16.32
N GLY A 92 -6.15 14.57 15.90
CA GLY A 92 -4.96 13.95 15.33
C GLY A 92 -5.19 13.55 13.87
N HIS A 93 -4.13 13.63 13.05
CA HIS A 93 -4.10 13.08 11.69
C HIS A 93 -3.22 11.84 11.69
N ILE A 94 -3.71 10.74 11.12
CA ILE A 94 -2.93 9.52 10.93
C ILE A 94 -3.03 9.10 9.47
N THR A 95 -1.90 8.92 8.82
CA THR A 95 -1.82 8.36 7.46
C THR A 95 -1.27 6.94 7.52
N ILE A 96 -2.03 5.99 6.99
CA ILE A 96 -1.69 4.56 6.99
C ILE A 96 -1.57 4.08 5.55
N ALA A 97 -0.41 3.56 5.16
CA ALA A 97 -0.28 2.80 3.93
C ALA A 97 -0.72 1.35 4.20
N SER A 98 -1.57 0.80 3.36
CA SER A 98 -2.01 -0.59 3.52
C SER A 98 -2.09 -1.30 2.19
N SER A 99 -1.69 -2.57 2.17
CA SER A 99 -2.11 -3.45 1.10
C SER A 99 -3.59 -3.78 1.25
N GLU A 100 -4.27 -4.03 0.16
CA GLU A 100 -5.72 -4.31 0.15
C GLU A 100 -6.07 -5.53 1.02
N SER A 101 -5.29 -6.62 0.91
CA SER A 101 -5.49 -7.80 1.77
C SER A 101 -5.30 -7.48 3.25
N ALA A 102 -4.31 -6.65 3.61
CA ALA A 102 -4.07 -6.27 5.01
C ALA A 102 -5.20 -5.39 5.54
N LEU A 103 -5.72 -4.47 4.70
CA LEU A 103 -6.87 -3.65 5.05
C LEU A 103 -8.08 -4.51 5.42
N HIS A 104 -8.45 -5.44 4.55
CA HIS A 104 -9.66 -6.24 4.73
C HIS A 104 -9.53 -7.34 5.78
N LEU A 105 -8.35 -7.95 5.92
CA LEU A 105 -8.16 -9.09 6.80
C LEU A 105 -7.94 -8.72 8.28
N ILE A 106 -7.53 -7.47 8.54
CA ILE A 106 -7.19 -7.07 9.91
C ILE A 106 -7.49 -5.61 10.23
N LEU A 107 -7.20 -4.67 9.32
CA LEU A 107 -7.20 -3.25 9.65
C LEU A 107 -8.60 -2.68 9.83
N LEU A 108 -9.57 -3.06 9.00
CA LEU A 108 -10.92 -2.47 9.04
C LEU A 108 -11.59 -2.61 10.42
N ASP A 109 -11.55 -3.79 11.02
CA ASP A 109 -12.16 -4.03 12.33
C ASP A 109 -11.45 -3.22 13.43
N ILE A 110 -10.12 -3.15 13.36
CA ILE A 110 -9.30 -2.39 14.30
C ILE A 110 -9.59 -0.89 14.16
N LEU A 111 -9.62 -0.37 12.93
CA LEU A 111 -9.89 1.04 12.67
C LEU A 111 -11.32 1.43 13.04
N ALA A 112 -12.31 0.56 12.83
CA ALA A 112 -13.69 0.81 13.24
C ALA A 112 -13.78 0.99 14.78
N ASN A 113 -13.15 0.11 15.53
CA ASN A 113 -13.11 0.19 16.99
C ASN A 113 -12.29 1.39 17.49
N PHE A 114 -11.17 1.68 16.83
CA PHE A 114 -10.33 2.84 17.14
C PHE A 114 -11.10 4.16 16.90
N HIS A 115 -11.75 4.30 15.75
CA HIS A 115 -12.51 5.49 15.40
C HIS A 115 -13.70 5.71 16.33
N LYS A 116 -14.38 4.62 16.77
CA LYS A 116 -15.44 4.71 17.78
C LYS A 116 -14.92 5.27 19.10
N LYS A 117 -13.67 4.94 19.47
CA LYS A 117 -13.04 5.43 20.72
C LYS A 117 -12.45 6.83 20.59
N TYR A 118 -11.99 7.19 19.39
CA TYR A 118 -11.34 8.46 19.07
C TYR A 118 -11.94 9.08 17.80
N PRO A 119 -13.20 9.56 17.87
CA PRO A 119 -13.96 10.00 16.68
C PRO A 119 -13.37 11.25 16.01
N ASP A 120 -12.62 12.07 16.76
CA ASP A 120 -12.02 13.31 16.26
C ASP A 120 -10.67 13.08 15.56
N VAL A 121 -10.16 11.84 15.56
CA VAL A 121 -8.93 11.50 14.85
C VAL A 121 -9.23 11.27 13.36
N HIS A 122 -8.60 12.05 12.51
CA HIS A 122 -8.71 11.89 11.07
C HIS A 122 -7.80 10.74 10.57
N LEU A 123 -8.41 9.75 9.94
CA LEU A 123 -7.72 8.59 9.36
C LEU A 123 -7.64 8.73 7.84
N ARG A 124 -6.42 8.73 7.31
CA ARG A 124 -6.15 8.65 5.87
C ARG A 124 -5.56 7.29 5.54
N ILE A 125 -6.29 6.48 4.79
CA ILE A 125 -5.84 5.17 4.34
C ILE A 125 -5.38 5.30 2.89
N VAL A 126 -4.14 4.88 2.61
CA VAL A 126 -3.54 4.91 1.27
C VAL A 126 -3.34 3.47 0.82
N ASN A 127 -4.02 3.09 -0.27
CA ASN A 127 -3.73 1.79 -0.88
C ASN A 127 -2.35 1.82 -1.52
N SER A 128 -1.49 0.89 -1.12
CA SER A 128 -0.09 0.84 -1.57
C SER A 128 0.38 -0.59 -1.75
N TYR A 129 1.10 -0.85 -2.84
CA TYR A 129 1.88 -2.07 -2.95
C TYR A 129 2.96 -2.10 -1.87
N THR A 130 3.35 -3.29 -1.45
CA THR A 130 4.27 -3.49 -0.32
C THR A 130 5.58 -2.71 -0.48
N SER A 131 6.18 -2.69 -1.66
CA SER A 131 7.41 -1.94 -1.95
C SER A 131 7.24 -0.42 -1.75
N ASN A 132 6.14 0.12 -2.24
CA ASN A 132 5.82 1.55 -2.10
C ASN A 132 5.45 1.91 -0.65
N ALA A 133 4.73 1.05 0.05
CA ALA A 133 4.41 1.24 1.46
C ALA A 133 5.68 1.29 2.34
N ILE A 134 6.65 0.41 2.06
CA ILE A 134 7.97 0.43 2.73
C ILE A 134 8.68 1.76 2.46
N TYR A 135 8.76 2.19 1.19
CA TYR A 135 9.37 3.45 0.80
C TYR A 135 8.69 4.65 1.49
N GLN A 136 7.36 4.70 1.46
CA GLN A 136 6.60 5.77 2.10
C GLN A 136 6.83 5.82 3.62
N THR A 137 6.91 4.67 4.28
CA THR A 137 7.16 4.59 5.72
C THR A 137 8.59 5.00 6.06
N GLU A 138 9.57 4.55 5.28
CA GLU A 138 10.98 4.92 5.49
C GLU A 138 11.20 6.43 5.36
N ASN A 139 10.54 7.05 4.39
CA ASN A 139 10.61 8.50 4.16
C ASN A 139 9.60 9.31 4.97
N SER A 140 8.93 8.70 5.95
CA SER A 140 7.94 9.36 6.82
C SER A 140 6.82 10.07 6.05
N LEU A 141 6.46 9.57 4.86
CA LEU A 141 5.31 10.04 4.07
C LEU A 141 3.99 9.49 4.59
N VAL A 142 4.06 8.39 5.34
CA VAL A 142 2.96 7.79 6.11
C VAL A 142 3.45 7.50 7.52
N ASP A 143 2.54 7.45 8.48
CA ASP A 143 2.88 7.17 9.88
C ASP A 143 3.13 5.68 10.10
N LEU A 144 2.25 4.86 9.55
CA LEU A 144 2.25 3.41 9.70
C LEU A 144 2.06 2.74 8.34
N ALA A 145 2.62 1.56 8.15
CA ALA A 145 2.24 0.69 7.04
C ALA A 145 1.80 -0.68 7.55
N VAL A 146 0.73 -1.23 6.95
CA VAL A 146 0.27 -2.60 7.22
C VAL A 146 0.25 -3.37 5.91
N ILE A 147 1.18 -4.29 5.77
CA ILE A 147 1.51 -4.95 4.52
C ILE A 147 1.68 -6.45 4.69
N THR A 148 1.73 -7.17 3.58
CA THR A 148 1.96 -8.62 3.57
C THR A 148 3.44 -8.92 3.34
N MET A 149 4.01 -9.78 4.20
CA MET A 149 5.40 -10.26 4.17
C MET A 149 5.43 -11.73 3.69
N PRO A 150 6.57 -12.29 3.24
CA PRO A 150 7.94 -11.80 3.46
C PRO A 150 8.42 -10.80 2.41
N VAL A 151 9.17 -9.81 2.88
CA VAL A 151 9.92 -8.87 2.03
C VAL A 151 11.08 -8.29 2.80
N LYS A 152 12.18 -7.97 2.12
CA LYS A 152 13.28 -7.23 2.73
C LYS A 152 12.84 -5.79 2.98
N HIS A 153 13.10 -5.29 4.17
CA HIS A 153 12.87 -3.90 4.55
C HIS A 153 14.12 -3.27 5.18
N PRO A 154 14.28 -1.95 5.11
CA PRO A 154 15.39 -1.26 5.74
C PRO A 154 15.42 -1.48 7.25
N LYS A 155 16.64 -1.50 7.84
CA LYS A 155 16.83 -1.61 9.31
C LYS A 155 16.29 -0.42 10.09
N THR A 156 15.96 0.67 9.40
CA THR A 156 15.33 1.88 9.97
C THR A 156 13.87 1.65 10.31
N LEU A 157 13.24 0.63 9.71
CA LEU A 157 11.85 0.27 9.96
C LEU A 157 11.76 -0.86 10.97
N LYS A 158 10.92 -0.67 11.98
CA LYS A 158 10.42 -1.78 12.78
C LYS A 158 9.31 -2.50 12.05
N CYS A 159 9.32 -3.82 12.15
CA CYS A 159 8.35 -4.70 11.51
C CYS A 159 7.88 -5.74 12.52
N VAL A 160 6.58 -5.75 12.80
CA VAL A 160 5.98 -6.69 13.75
C VAL A 160 4.89 -7.49 13.05
N PRO A 161 4.92 -8.83 13.11
CA PRO A 161 3.88 -9.68 12.55
C PRO A 161 2.59 -9.55 13.37
N LEU A 162 1.45 -9.45 12.67
CA LEU A 162 0.12 -9.33 13.26
C LEU A 162 -0.74 -10.57 13.05
N LYS A 163 -0.71 -11.15 11.83
CA LYS A 163 -1.58 -12.26 11.43
C LYS A 163 -0.95 -13.08 10.32
N THR A 164 -1.12 -14.40 10.40
CA THR A 164 -0.80 -15.31 9.28
C THR A 164 -1.96 -15.31 8.28
N VAL A 165 -1.62 -15.28 7.00
CA VAL A 165 -2.57 -15.34 5.87
C VAL A 165 -2.30 -16.62 5.08
N LYS A 166 -3.33 -17.43 4.93
CA LYS A 166 -3.33 -18.55 4.00
C LYS A 166 -3.97 -18.13 2.69
N GLU A 167 -3.41 -18.61 1.60
CA GLU A 167 -4.01 -18.50 0.28
C GLU A 167 -4.49 -19.90 -0.16
N ILE A 168 -5.58 -19.90 -0.93
CA ILE A 168 -6.15 -21.08 -1.57
C ILE A 168 -6.28 -20.82 -3.06
N LEU A 169 -6.35 -21.89 -3.86
CA LEU A 169 -6.68 -21.76 -5.27
C LEU A 169 -8.19 -21.78 -5.43
N ILE A 170 -8.77 -20.77 -6.06
CA ILE A 170 -10.21 -20.66 -6.31
C ILE A 170 -10.53 -20.75 -7.79
N CYS A 171 -11.71 -21.26 -8.10
CA CYS A 171 -12.24 -21.35 -9.46
C CYS A 171 -13.74 -21.01 -9.52
N GLY A 172 -14.23 -20.67 -10.69
CA GLY A 172 -15.66 -20.57 -10.96
C GLY A 172 -16.29 -21.93 -11.28
N SER A 173 -17.62 -21.95 -11.49
CA SER A 173 -18.41 -23.15 -11.70
C SER A 173 -17.98 -24.00 -12.90
N GLN A 174 -17.40 -23.39 -13.94
CA GLN A 174 -16.91 -24.11 -15.12
C GLN A 174 -15.78 -25.09 -14.79
N TYR A 175 -15.03 -24.87 -13.70
CA TYR A 175 -13.89 -25.67 -13.30
C TYR A 175 -14.18 -26.53 -12.06
N MET A 176 -15.46 -26.80 -11.75
CA MET A 176 -15.88 -27.57 -10.56
C MET A 176 -15.30 -28.98 -10.54
N GLU A 177 -15.05 -29.59 -11.67
CA GLU A 177 -14.43 -30.93 -11.74
C GLU A 177 -13.09 -31.02 -11.02
N TYR A 178 -12.33 -29.92 -10.98
CA TYR A 178 -11.04 -29.84 -10.27
C TYR A 178 -11.18 -29.71 -8.76
N THR A 179 -12.39 -29.57 -8.23
CA THR A 179 -12.62 -29.49 -6.77
C THR A 179 -12.81 -30.86 -6.11
N LEU A 180 -13.05 -31.89 -6.92
CA LEU A 180 -13.43 -33.23 -6.43
C LEU A 180 -12.31 -33.98 -5.70
N LYS A 181 -11.05 -33.71 -6.06
CA LYS A 181 -9.85 -34.32 -5.44
C LYS A 181 -8.72 -33.29 -5.38
N PRO A 182 -7.70 -33.53 -4.53
CA PRO A 182 -6.49 -32.73 -4.57
C PRO A 182 -5.72 -32.89 -5.89
N HIS A 183 -5.12 -31.82 -6.39
CA HIS A 183 -4.33 -31.81 -7.63
C HIS A 183 -2.90 -31.36 -7.36
N LYS A 184 -1.96 -31.89 -8.17
CA LYS A 184 -0.61 -31.33 -8.26
C LYS A 184 -0.66 -30.06 -9.10
N LEU A 185 0.21 -29.11 -8.79
CA LEU A 185 0.32 -27.85 -9.53
C LEU A 185 0.56 -28.07 -11.03
N SER A 186 1.34 -29.12 -11.39
CA SER A 186 1.61 -29.51 -12.77
C SER A 186 0.37 -29.97 -13.56
N GLU A 187 -0.67 -30.45 -12.90
CA GLU A 187 -1.92 -30.84 -13.55
C GLU A 187 -2.77 -29.63 -13.92
N LEU A 188 -2.60 -28.53 -13.17
CA LEU A 188 -3.41 -27.32 -13.28
C LEU A 188 -2.79 -26.25 -14.18
N ILE A 189 -1.53 -26.42 -14.60
CA ILE A 189 -0.80 -25.43 -15.42
C ILE A 189 -1.48 -25.08 -16.75
N LYS A 190 -2.37 -25.95 -17.23
CA LYS A 190 -3.12 -25.74 -18.48
C LYS A 190 -4.37 -24.88 -18.30
N LEU A 191 -4.78 -24.64 -17.07
CA LEU A 191 -5.91 -23.75 -16.80
C LEU A 191 -5.49 -22.29 -16.99
N PRO A 192 -6.41 -21.43 -17.44
CA PRO A 192 -6.14 -20.01 -17.47
C PRO A 192 -6.00 -19.48 -16.04
N PHE A 193 -4.91 -18.79 -15.75
CA PHE A 193 -4.67 -18.19 -14.46
C PHE A 193 -4.98 -16.69 -14.47
N VAL A 194 -5.59 -16.23 -13.39
CA VAL A 194 -5.76 -14.82 -13.06
C VAL A 194 -4.79 -14.47 -11.93
N SER A 195 -4.03 -13.41 -12.07
CA SER A 195 -3.06 -12.97 -11.06
C SER A 195 -3.02 -11.45 -10.95
N LEU A 196 -2.32 -10.97 -9.93
CA LEU A 196 -1.99 -9.55 -9.82
C LEU A 196 -0.86 -9.17 -10.78
N ASP A 197 -0.70 -7.86 -10.99
CA ASP A 197 0.38 -7.27 -11.80
C ASP A 197 1.76 -7.74 -11.39
N LYS A 198 2.68 -7.78 -12.37
CA LYS A 198 4.09 -8.23 -12.20
C LYS A 198 4.86 -7.48 -11.13
N GLU A 199 4.51 -6.21 -10.88
CA GLU A 199 5.16 -5.36 -9.90
C GLU A 199 4.79 -5.71 -8.45
N THR A 200 3.77 -6.58 -8.24
CA THR A 200 3.34 -6.97 -6.91
C THR A 200 4.20 -8.09 -6.33
N LEU A 201 4.48 -8.01 -5.03
CA LEU A 201 5.17 -9.09 -4.32
C LEU A 201 4.37 -10.38 -4.30
N THR A 202 3.05 -10.31 -4.31
CA THR A 202 2.17 -11.47 -4.41
C THR A 202 2.42 -12.22 -5.72
N ARG A 203 2.51 -11.52 -6.85
CA ARG A 203 2.85 -12.12 -8.14
C ARG A 203 4.26 -12.75 -8.12
N SER A 204 5.23 -12.04 -7.57
CA SER A 204 6.61 -12.55 -7.44
C SER A 204 6.65 -13.84 -6.62
N MET A 205 5.88 -13.92 -5.53
CA MET A 205 5.77 -15.12 -4.69
C MET A 205 5.15 -16.29 -5.45
N HIS A 206 4.05 -16.07 -6.18
CA HIS A 206 3.43 -17.11 -7.00
C HIS A 206 4.41 -17.59 -8.09
N THR A 207 5.14 -16.67 -8.74
CA THR A 207 6.17 -17.04 -9.72
C THR A 207 7.26 -17.92 -9.10
N GLN A 208 7.73 -17.57 -7.90
CA GLN A 208 8.72 -18.38 -7.17
C GLN A 208 8.16 -19.74 -6.75
N TYR A 209 6.90 -19.80 -6.33
CA TYR A 209 6.23 -21.05 -5.97
C TYR A 209 6.16 -21.99 -7.17
N PHE A 210 5.77 -21.53 -8.35
CA PHE A 210 5.80 -22.32 -9.58
C PHE A 210 7.22 -22.76 -9.95
N ALA A 211 8.18 -21.83 -9.91
CA ALA A 211 9.58 -22.14 -10.24
C ALA A 211 10.17 -23.21 -9.30
N HIS A 212 9.81 -23.20 -8.00
CA HIS A 212 10.23 -24.21 -7.05
C HIS A 212 9.73 -25.62 -7.43
N HIS A 213 8.60 -25.70 -8.15
CA HIS A 213 8.06 -26.96 -8.66
C HIS A 213 8.47 -27.24 -10.12
N GLY A 214 9.47 -26.50 -10.65
CA GLY A 214 9.94 -26.68 -12.03
C GLY A 214 8.97 -26.19 -13.10
N LEU A 215 8.04 -25.32 -12.75
CA LEU A 215 6.99 -24.79 -13.62
C LEU A 215 7.18 -23.29 -13.87
N VAL A 216 6.64 -22.80 -14.99
CA VAL A 216 6.61 -21.36 -15.33
C VAL A 216 5.22 -20.83 -15.08
N PHE A 217 5.12 -19.76 -14.25
CA PHE A 217 3.87 -19.08 -14.00
C PHE A 217 3.64 -17.98 -15.04
N SER A 218 2.69 -18.19 -15.93
CA SER A 218 2.29 -17.25 -16.97
C SER A 218 0.76 -17.07 -16.93
N PRO A 219 0.23 -16.15 -16.11
CA PRO A 219 -1.21 -15.92 -16.10
C PRO A 219 -1.71 -15.30 -17.39
N ASP A 220 -2.93 -15.65 -17.76
CA ASP A 220 -3.65 -15.17 -18.93
C ASP A 220 -4.30 -13.80 -18.67
N ILE A 221 -4.63 -13.51 -17.40
CA ILE A 221 -5.28 -12.26 -17.00
C ILE A 221 -4.50 -11.65 -15.84
N GLU A 222 -4.19 -10.37 -15.96
CA GLU A 222 -3.57 -9.57 -14.91
C GLU A 222 -4.56 -8.56 -14.36
N ALA A 223 -4.73 -8.55 -13.03
CA ALA A 223 -5.62 -7.66 -12.30
C ALA A 223 -4.81 -6.65 -11.47
N GLY A 224 -5.23 -5.40 -11.47
CA GLY A 224 -4.54 -4.33 -10.72
C GLY A 224 -4.76 -4.41 -9.21
N THR A 225 -5.85 -5.05 -8.75
CA THR A 225 -6.19 -5.16 -7.31
C THR A 225 -6.70 -6.54 -6.95
N VAL A 226 -6.57 -6.91 -5.66
CA VAL A 226 -7.06 -8.21 -5.14
C VAL A 226 -8.58 -8.33 -5.31
N HIS A 227 -9.32 -7.23 -5.14
CA HIS A 227 -10.77 -7.24 -5.28
C HIS A 227 -11.27 -7.56 -6.69
N GLN A 228 -10.46 -7.29 -7.71
CA GLN A 228 -10.81 -7.63 -9.09
C GLN A 228 -10.75 -9.14 -9.36
N ILE A 229 -9.94 -9.88 -8.60
CA ILE A 229 -9.71 -11.32 -8.83
C ILE A 229 -10.99 -12.11 -8.62
N LEU A 230 -11.68 -11.92 -7.50
CA LEU A 230 -12.85 -12.72 -7.15
C LEU A 230 -13.99 -12.63 -8.19
N PRO A 231 -14.42 -11.44 -8.65
CA PRO A 231 -15.43 -11.35 -9.71
C PRO A 231 -14.97 -11.93 -11.06
N ILE A 232 -13.68 -11.82 -11.39
CA ILE A 232 -13.12 -12.41 -12.62
C ILE A 232 -13.24 -13.94 -12.58
N VAL A 233 -12.84 -14.54 -11.44
CA VAL A 233 -12.93 -15.99 -11.23
C VAL A 233 -14.38 -16.46 -11.22
N HIS A 234 -15.28 -15.74 -10.54
CA HIS A 234 -16.73 -16.04 -10.53
C HIS A 234 -17.31 -16.09 -11.95
N LYS A 235 -16.82 -15.26 -12.87
CA LYS A 235 -17.23 -15.25 -14.29
C LYS A 235 -16.53 -16.32 -15.14
N ASN A 236 -15.83 -17.27 -14.53
CA ASN A 236 -15.17 -18.39 -15.20
C ASN A 236 -14.03 -17.98 -16.15
N LEU A 237 -13.43 -16.81 -15.95
CA LEU A 237 -12.33 -16.33 -16.80
C LEU A 237 -10.99 -16.97 -16.45
N GLY A 238 -10.92 -17.74 -15.37
CA GLY A 238 -9.75 -18.50 -14.95
C GLY A 238 -9.79 -18.89 -13.49
N VAL A 239 -8.68 -19.45 -13.01
CA VAL A 239 -8.44 -19.81 -11.62
C VAL A 239 -7.43 -18.85 -11.00
N ALA A 240 -7.49 -18.65 -9.68
CA ALA A 240 -6.60 -17.70 -9.02
C ALA A 240 -6.22 -18.14 -7.60
N PHE A 241 -5.02 -17.77 -7.17
CA PHE A 241 -4.68 -17.76 -5.75
C PHE A 241 -5.33 -16.58 -5.07
N PHE A 242 -5.97 -16.82 -3.94
CA PHE A 242 -6.72 -15.80 -3.24
C PHE A 242 -6.69 -16.04 -1.71
N PRO A 243 -6.69 -15.00 -0.87
CA PRO A 243 -6.70 -15.19 0.57
C PRO A 243 -7.95 -15.97 1.03
N GLU A 244 -7.74 -17.08 1.74
CA GLU A 244 -8.81 -18.01 2.19
C GLU A 244 -9.93 -17.25 2.93
N ALA A 245 -9.56 -16.41 3.91
CA ALA A 245 -10.54 -15.68 4.70
C ALA A 245 -11.38 -14.67 3.89
N MET A 246 -10.84 -14.14 2.81
CA MET A 246 -11.58 -13.25 1.89
C MET A 246 -12.45 -14.05 0.89
N ALA A 247 -12.04 -15.28 0.54
CA ALA A 247 -12.80 -16.15 -0.34
C ALA A 247 -14.02 -16.80 0.35
N LYS A 248 -13.94 -16.99 1.68
CA LYS A 248 -14.90 -17.75 2.47
C LYS A 248 -16.37 -17.36 2.21
N PRO A 249 -16.78 -16.08 2.23
CA PRO A 249 -18.17 -15.73 1.97
C PRO A 249 -18.66 -16.13 0.56
N ALA A 250 -17.80 -15.98 -0.45
CA ALA A 250 -18.13 -16.35 -1.82
C ALA A 250 -18.17 -17.88 -2.02
N ILE A 251 -17.36 -18.63 -1.27
CA ILE A 251 -17.41 -20.11 -1.26
C ILE A 251 -18.71 -20.59 -0.59
N GLU A 252 -19.08 -20.00 0.55
CA GLU A 252 -20.34 -20.32 1.25
C GLU A 252 -21.58 -20.03 0.38
N ASN A 253 -21.54 -18.94 -0.39
CA ASN A 253 -22.57 -18.57 -1.36
C ASN A 253 -22.51 -19.39 -2.66
N LYS A 254 -21.51 -20.24 -2.86
CA LYS A 254 -21.27 -21.00 -4.10
C LYS A 254 -20.99 -20.12 -5.34
N ASP A 255 -20.47 -18.92 -5.12
CA ASP A 255 -20.03 -18.02 -6.19
C ASP A 255 -18.70 -18.47 -6.78
N VAL A 256 -17.82 -19.06 -5.94
CA VAL A 256 -16.55 -19.67 -6.31
C VAL A 256 -16.32 -20.94 -5.50
N TYR A 257 -15.36 -21.76 -5.93
CA TYR A 257 -15.06 -23.07 -5.35
C TYR A 257 -13.56 -23.20 -5.12
N GLU A 258 -13.16 -23.94 -4.08
CA GLU A 258 -11.75 -24.20 -3.78
C GLU A 258 -11.23 -25.41 -4.56
N ILE A 259 -10.12 -25.27 -5.26
CA ILE A 259 -9.30 -26.35 -5.80
C ILE A 259 -8.22 -26.67 -4.78
N ARG A 260 -8.24 -27.86 -4.22
CA ARG A 260 -7.24 -28.31 -3.25
C ARG A 260 -5.93 -28.68 -3.95
N LEU A 261 -4.82 -28.13 -3.45
CA LEU A 261 -3.49 -28.46 -3.94
C LEU A 261 -2.85 -29.55 -3.08
N SER A 262 -2.10 -30.46 -3.71
CA SER A 262 -1.26 -31.45 -3.03
C SER A 262 0.00 -30.79 -2.44
N GLU A 263 0.50 -29.74 -3.07
CA GLU A 263 1.63 -28.94 -2.61
C GLU A 263 1.10 -27.69 -1.88
N PRO A 264 1.41 -27.50 -0.59
CA PRO A 264 0.91 -26.35 0.15
C PRO A 264 1.55 -25.05 -0.35
N LEU A 265 0.75 -23.99 -0.42
CA LEU A 265 1.26 -22.64 -0.66
C LEU A 265 2.06 -22.15 0.55
N PRO A 266 3.10 -21.34 0.32
CA PRO A 266 3.86 -20.73 1.40
C PRO A 266 2.97 -19.79 2.21
N GLU A 267 3.07 -19.87 3.52
CA GLU A 267 2.36 -18.95 4.42
C GLU A 267 2.90 -17.54 4.30
N ARG A 268 2.00 -16.58 4.42
CA ARG A 268 2.29 -15.14 4.43
C ARG A 268 1.91 -14.55 5.77
N LYS A 269 2.54 -13.43 6.13
CA LYS A 269 2.20 -12.69 7.36
C LYS A 269 1.82 -11.28 7.02
N ILE A 270 0.75 -10.78 7.60
CA ILE A 270 0.48 -9.35 7.65
C ILE A 270 1.31 -8.79 8.79
N CYS A 271 2.06 -7.73 8.49
CA CYS A 271 2.93 -7.07 9.45
C CYS A 271 2.63 -5.57 9.48
N ILE A 272 2.80 -4.96 10.64
CA ILE A 272 2.82 -3.52 10.78
C ILE A 272 4.27 -3.03 10.76
N LEU A 273 4.50 -1.90 10.06
CA LEU A 273 5.78 -1.23 9.96
C LEU A 273 5.65 0.24 10.37
N TRP A 274 6.72 0.76 10.98
CA TRP A 274 6.88 2.18 11.25
C TRP A 274 8.36 2.55 11.25
N ASN A 275 8.66 3.83 11.07
CA ASN A 275 10.02 4.33 11.13
C ASN A 275 10.41 4.56 12.60
N ASP A 276 11.36 3.76 13.12
CA ASP A 276 11.80 3.84 14.52
C ASP A 276 12.69 5.08 14.80
N LYS A 277 13.20 5.71 13.74
CA LYS A 277 14.05 6.90 13.87
C LYS A 277 13.27 8.21 13.73
N ALA A 278 12.02 8.17 13.32
CA ALA A 278 11.16 9.33 13.19
C ALA A 278 10.09 9.32 14.29
N PRO A 279 9.83 10.44 14.98
CA PRO A 279 8.78 10.49 15.97
C PRO A 279 7.41 10.27 15.31
N LEU A 280 6.61 9.42 15.91
CA LEU A 280 5.19 9.31 15.56
C LEU A 280 4.40 10.42 16.25
N SER A 281 3.30 10.85 15.65
CA SER A 281 2.35 11.71 16.35
C SER A 281 1.69 10.94 17.51
N ILE A 282 1.23 11.65 18.52
CA ILE A 282 0.51 11.05 19.68
C ILE A 282 -0.65 10.15 19.20
N ALA A 283 -1.38 10.58 18.17
CA ALA A 283 -2.47 9.81 17.61
C ALA A 283 -1.98 8.53 16.92
N ALA A 284 -0.86 8.60 16.16
CA ALA A 284 -0.27 7.44 15.51
C ALA A 284 0.31 6.44 16.51
N GLU A 285 0.94 6.91 17.61
CA GLU A 285 1.39 6.04 18.72
C GLU A 285 0.22 5.32 19.39
N LYS A 286 -0.88 6.03 19.64
CA LYS A 286 -2.10 5.41 20.19
C LYS A 286 -2.66 4.34 19.25
N LEU A 287 -2.73 4.62 17.94
CA LEU A 287 -3.20 3.62 16.98
C LEU A 287 -2.24 2.43 16.89
N LEU A 288 -0.93 2.66 16.87
CA LEU A 288 0.07 1.60 16.89
C LEU A 288 -0.12 0.69 18.10
N SER A 289 -0.23 1.27 19.30
CA SER A 289 -0.49 0.52 20.53
C SER A 289 -1.79 -0.28 20.44
N TYR A 290 -2.84 0.33 19.91
CA TYR A 290 -4.15 -0.32 19.75
C TYR A 290 -4.11 -1.50 18.78
N ILE A 291 -3.37 -1.39 17.65
CA ILE A 291 -3.15 -2.48 16.70
C ILE A 291 -2.37 -3.62 17.36
N MET A 292 -1.32 -3.29 18.11
CA MET A 292 -0.48 -4.29 18.79
C MET A 292 -1.24 -5.05 19.89
N GLU A 293 -2.10 -4.39 20.65
CA GLU A 293 -2.96 -5.03 21.64
C GLU A 293 -3.99 -5.95 20.99
N SER A 294 -4.66 -5.49 19.95
CA SER A 294 -5.66 -6.27 19.20
C SER A 294 -5.06 -7.53 18.59
N ALA A 295 -3.83 -7.44 18.05
CA ALA A 295 -3.12 -8.58 17.48
C ALA A 295 -2.73 -9.63 18.54
N LYS A 296 -2.35 -9.21 19.74
CA LYS A 296 -2.06 -10.14 20.86
C LYS A 296 -3.31 -10.89 21.31
N MET A 297 -4.46 -10.24 21.36
CA MET A 297 -5.73 -10.88 21.70
C MET A 297 -6.16 -11.91 20.64
N SER A 298 -5.92 -11.63 19.35
CA SER A 298 -6.24 -12.55 18.25
C SER A 298 -5.31 -13.79 18.15
N SER A 299 -4.16 -13.77 18.81
CA SER A 299 -3.22 -14.92 18.82
C SER A 299 -3.45 -15.89 20.00
N ILE A 300 -4.43 -15.62 20.88
CA ILE A 300 -4.79 -16.46 22.04
C ILE A 300 -5.99 -17.38 21.72
N PHE A 301 -6.67 -17.14 20.60
CA PHE A 301 -7.77 -17.96 20.07
C PHE A 301 -7.38 -18.60 18.72
#